data_708d9547311ab3e2a51094782e861d7a
#
_entry.id   708d9547311ab3e2a51094782e861d7a
#
_cell.length_a   1.000
_cell.length_b   1.000
_cell.length_c   1.000
_cell.angle_alpha   90.00
_cell.angle_beta   90.00
_cell.angle_gamma   90.00
#
_symmetry.space_group_name_H-M   'P 1'
#
loop_
_entity.id
_entity.type
_entity.pdbx_description
1 polymer ?
#
loop_
_entity_poly.entity_id
_entity_poly.type
_entity_poly.pdbx_seq_one_letter_code
_entity_poly.pdbx_strand_id
1 'polypeptide(L)'
;VAALATIETGLPRLVARAQAWVTGDLERIQSLPESAEVDACLASLSGDARASDLLAHVRRTWVESLDAHLRAGDSTVAVVNMDLLLERGGLLAALKERGYVVDAP
;
A
#
# COMPACT_ATOMS: atom_id res chain seq x y z
N VAL A 1 -26.73 -5.09 -14.05
CA VAL A 1 -26.27 -4.76 -15.42
C VAL A 1 -25.11 -3.78 -15.38
N ALA A 2 -25.19 -2.68 -14.62
CA ALA A 2 -24.09 -1.73 -14.46
C ALA A 2 -22.84 -2.39 -13.82
N ALA A 3 -23.00 -3.27 -12.86
CA ALA A 3 -21.90 -3.98 -12.20
C ALA A 3 -21.13 -4.91 -13.16
N LEU A 4 -21.83 -5.57 -14.08
CA LEU A 4 -21.17 -6.43 -15.07
C LEU A 4 -20.31 -5.62 -16.05
N ALA A 5 -20.83 -4.48 -16.53
CA ALA A 5 -20.05 -3.59 -17.40
C ALA A 5 -18.79 -3.05 -16.71
N THR A 6 -18.88 -2.74 -15.43
CA THR A 6 -17.73 -2.30 -14.61
C THR A 6 -16.71 -3.42 -14.46
N ILE A 7 -17.13 -4.67 -14.27
CA ILE A 7 -16.24 -5.83 -14.20
C ILE A 7 -15.52 -6.03 -15.54
N GLU A 8 -16.26 -6.02 -16.65
CA GLU A 8 -15.67 -6.22 -17.99
C GLU A 8 -14.61 -5.15 -18.34
N THR A 9 -14.88 -3.90 -18.00
CA THR A 9 -13.92 -2.80 -18.23
C THR A 9 -12.75 -2.81 -17.25
N GLY A 10 -12.91 -3.41 -16.07
CA GLY A 10 -11.86 -3.54 -15.07
C GLY A 10 -10.91 -4.71 -15.28
N LEU A 11 -11.35 -5.78 -15.96
CA LEU A 11 -10.57 -7.00 -16.15
C LEU A 11 -9.17 -6.77 -16.77
N PRO A 12 -8.99 -5.97 -17.84
CA PRO A 12 -7.66 -5.75 -18.40
C PRO A 12 -6.68 -5.15 -17.41
N ARG A 13 -7.17 -4.28 -16.53
CA ARG A 13 -6.38 -3.66 -15.46
C ARG A 13 -5.95 -4.68 -14.40
N LEU A 14 -6.87 -5.52 -13.96
CA LEU A 14 -6.57 -6.60 -13.02
C LEU A 14 -5.54 -7.58 -13.57
N VAL A 15 -5.66 -7.94 -14.84
CA VAL A 15 -4.69 -8.80 -15.53
C VAL A 15 -3.31 -8.13 -15.60
N ALA A 16 -3.25 -6.85 -15.98
CA ALA A 16 -1.99 -6.10 -16.02
C ALA A 16 -1.33 -6.00 -14.64
N ARG A 17 -2.13 -5.76 -13.57
CA ARG A 17 -1.65 -5.72 -12.19
C ARG A 17 -1.14 -7.08 -11.72
N ALA A 18 -1.86 -8.16 -12.05
CA ALA A 18 -1.44 -9.53 -11.73
C ALA A 18 -0.13 -9.92 -12.45
N GLN A 19 0.04 -9.53 -13.72
CA GLN A 19 1.28 -9.76 -14.47
C GLN A 19 2.45 -8.99 -13.87
N ALA A 20 2.26 -7.72 -13.50
CA ALA A 20 3.27 -6.91 -12.85
C ALA A 20 3.66 -7.51 -11.48
N TRP A 21 2.69 -8.05 -10.74
CA TRP A 21 2.94 -8.76 -9.49
C TRP A 21 3.83 -9.99 -9.68
N VAL A 22 3.50 -10.84 -10.65
CA VAL A 22 4.26 -12.08 -10.93
C VAL A 22 5.72 -11.79 -11.29
N THR A 23 5.98 -10.68 -11.96
CA THR A 23 7.34 -10.26 -12.36
C THR A 23 8.06 -9.40 -11.33
N GLY A 24 7.38 -9.00 -10.23
CA GLY A 24 7.95 -8.08 -9.24
C GLY A 24 8.12 -6.65 -9.75
N ASP A 25 7.37 -6.26 -10.78
CA ASP A 25 7.43 -4.91 -11.37
C ASP A 25 6.65 -3.91 -10.52
N LEU A 26 7.30 -3.40 -9.48
CA LEU A 26 6.70 -2.47 -8.53
C LEU A 26 6.33 -1.13 -9.17
N GLU A 27 7.14 -0.64 -10.10
CA GLU A 27 6.88 0.61 -10.80
C GLU A 27 5.57 0.51 -11.61
N ARG A 28 5.39 -0.61 -12.30
CA ARG A 28 4.16 -0.86 -13.05
C ARG A 28 2.95 -1.02 -12.13
N ILE A 29 3.08 -1.70 -11.00
CA ILE A 29 2.00 -1.82 -10.00
C ILE A 29 1.58 -0.43 -9.51
N GLN A 30 2.53 0.43 -9.16
CA GLN A 30 2.25 1.79 -8.69
C GLN A 30 1.65 2.69 -9.77
N SER A 31 1.97 2.45 -11.05
CA SER A 31 1.44 3.23 -12.17
C SER A 31 0.01 2.84 -12.57
N LEU A 32 -0.46 1.65 -12.18
CA LEU A 32 -1.79 1.18 -12.50
C LEU A 32 -2.80 1.76 -11.49
N PRO A 33 -3.82 2.50 -11.95
CA PRO A 33 -4.81 3.09 -11.05
C PRO A 33 -5.62 2.00 -10.34
N GLU A 34 -6.04 2.29 -9.13
CA GLU A 34 -7.03 1.50 -8.39
C GLU A 34 -8.38 1.46 -9.14
N SER A 35 -9.32 0.65 -8.68
CA SER A 35 -10.67 0.72 -9.21
C SER A 35 -11.34 2.03 -8.80
N ALA A 36 -12.23 2.55 -9.64
CA ALA A 36 -12.95 3.79 -9.35
C ALA A 36 -13.75 3.69 -8.02
N GLU A 37 -14.21 2.49 -7.67
CA GLU A 37 -14.94 2.23 -6.44
C GLU A 37 -14.02 2.33 -5.21
N VAL A 38 -12.81 1.80 -5.30
CA VAL A 38 -11.80 1.90 -4.24
C VAL A 38 -11.35 3.34 -4.09
N ASP A 39 -11.08 4.03 -5.19
CA ASP A 39 -10.71 5.45 -5.17
C ASP A 39 -11.81 6.31 -4.55
N ALA A 40 -13.08 6.08 -4.88
CA ALA A 40 -14.21 6.79 -4.29
C ALA A 40 -14.36 6.50 -2.78
N CYS A 41 -14.14 5.26 -2.36
CA CYS A 41 -14.16 4.87 -0.96
C CYS A 41 -13.04 5.56 -0.18
N LEU A 42 -11.81 5.53 -0.70
CA LEU A 42 -10.66 6.18 -0.08
C LEU A 42 -10.81 7.70 -0.04
N ALA A 43 -11.35 8.31 -1.10
CA ALA A 43 -11.65 9.73 -1.13
C ALA A 43 -12.70 10.14 -0.07
N SER A 44 -13.71 9.29 0.12
CA SER A 44 -14.72 9.49 1.17
C SER A 44 -14.10 9.44 2.57
N LEU A 45 -13.20 8.47 2.81
CA LEU A 45 -12.50 8.33 4.08
C LEU A 45 -11.51 9.48 4.33
N SER A 46 -10.79 9.92 3.30
CA SER A 46 -9.82 11.02 3.41
C SER A 46 -10.48 12.38 3.65
N GLY A 47 -11.76 12.53 3.30
CA GLY A 47 -12.56 13.72 3.62
C GLY A 47 -13.04 13.79 5.06
N ASP A 48 -12.98 12.68 5.80
CA ASP A 48 -13.33 12.62 7.23
C ASP A 48 -12.06 12.77 8.08
N ALA A 49 -11.99 13.83 8.87
CA ALA A 49 -10.85 14.11 9.75
C ALA A 49 -10.57 12.95 10.74
N ARG A 50 -11.62 12.30 11.26
CA ARG A 50 -11.46 11.17 12.18
C ARG A 50 -10.88 9.93 11.51
N ALA A 51 -11.33 9.63 10.29
CA ALA A 51 -10.79 8.53 9.51
C ALA A 51 -9.34 8.80 9.12
N SER A 52 -9.03 10.01 8.71
CA SER A 52 -7.66 10.45 8.41
C SER A 52 -6.72 10.32 9.61
N ASP A 53 -7.16 10.77 10.79
CA ASP A 53 -6.39 10.65 12.04
C ASP A 53 -6.18 9.18 12.45
N LEU A 54 -7.19 8.33 12.27
CA LEU A 54 -7.09 6.91 12.54
C LEU A 54 -6.07 6.23 11.61
N LEU A 55 -6.13 6.52 10.32
CA LEU A 55 -5.18 5.97 9.34
C LEU A 55 -3.74 6.43 9.65
N ALA A 56 -3.56 7.69 10.01
CA ALA A 56 -2.27 8.21 10.42
C ALA A 56 -1.76 7.55 11.71
N HIS A 57 -2.65 7.28 12.65
CA HIS A 57 -2.32 6.56 13.89
C HIS A 57 -1.88 5.12 13.59
N VAL A 58 -2.66 4.40 12.80
CA VAL A 58 -2.32 3.02 12.39
C VAL A 58 -0.95 2.98 11.72
N ARG A 59 -0.70 3.91 10.80
CA ARG A 59 0.58 4.01 10.08
C ARG A 59 1.76 4.24 11.03
N ARG A 60 1.63 5.18 11.97
CA ARG A 60 2.66 5.42 13.01
C ARG A 60 2.91 4.18 13.85
N THR A 61 1.86 3.51 14.32
CA THR A 61 1.96 2.31 15.13
C THR A 61 2.73 1.19 14.41
N TRP A 62 2.46 1.01 13.12
CA TRP A 62 3.20 0.06 12.29
C TRP A 62 4.69 0.40 12.21
N VAL A 63 5.02 1.65 11.92
CA VAL A 63 6.42 2.10 11.80
C VAL A 63 7.16 1.94 13.13
N GLU A 64 6.55 2.35 14.23
CA GLU A 64 7.13 2.24 15.57
C GLU A 64 7.35 0.78 15.98
N SER A 65 6.39 -0.09 15.71
CA SER A 65 6.49 -1.51 15.99
C SER A 65 7.61 -2.18 15.18
N LEU A 66 7.69 -1.89 13.89
CA LEU A 66 8.77 -2.41 13.04
C LEU A 66 10.14 -1.89 13.48
N ASP A 67 10.25 -0.60 13.77
CA ASP A 67 11.50 0.01 14.26
C ASP A 67 11.97 -0.64 15.58
N ALA A 68 11.06 -0.89 16.50
CA ALA A 68 11.37 -1.53 17.77
C ALA A 68 11.91 -2.96 17.58
N HIS A 69 11.27 -3.77 16.72
CA HIS A 69 11.71 -5.13 16.42
C HIS A 69 13.05 -5.17 15.68
N LEU A 70 13.24 -4.28 14.69
CA LEU A 70 14.50 -4.19 13.96
C LEU A 70 15.67 -3.76 14.85
N ARG A 71 15.44 -2.84 15.78
CA ARG A 71 16.46 -2.42 16.76
C ARG A 71 16.80 -3.50 17.79
N ALA A 72 15.86 -4.36 18.11
CA ALA A 72 16.10 -5.50 18.99
C ALA A 72 17.04 -6.55 18.35
N GLY A 73 17.28 -6.46 17.04
CA GLY A 73 18.16 -7.36 16.30
C GLY A 73 17.54 -8.70 15.96
N ASP A 74 16.23 -8.84 16.13
CA ASP A 74 15.51 -10.06 15.80
C ASP A 74 15.16 -10.11 14.29
N SER A 75 15.20 -11.30 13.71
CA SER A 75 14.65 -11.53 12.38
C SER A 75 13.13 -11.44 12.46
N THR A 76 12.55 -10.50 11.73
CA THR A 76 11.13 -10.20 11.80
C THR A 76 10.49 -10.36 10.42
N VAL A 77 9.34 -11.01 10.35
CA VAL A 77 8.49 -11.05 9.16
C VAL A 77 7.23 -10.24 9.43
N ALA A 78 6.92 -9.31 8.54
CA ALA A 78 5.70 -8.53 8.60
C ALA A 78 4.88 -8.77 7.33
N VAL A 79 3.57 -9.00 7.50
CA VAL A 79 2.62 -9.09 6.39
C VAL A 79 1.78 -7.83 6.40
N VAL A 80 1.92 -7.01 5.39
CA VAL A 80 1.24 -5.72 5.28
C VAL A 80 0.61 -5.56 3.91
N ASN A 81 -0.39 -4.68 3.83
CA ASN A 81 -0.97 -4.31 2.55
C ASN A 81 0.09 -3.61 1.68
N MET A 82 0.14 -3.94 0.39
CA MET A 82 1.12 -3.41 -0.54
C MET A 82 1.03 -1.89 -0.69
N ASP A 83 -0.17 -1.33 -0.70
CA ASP A 83 -0.36 0.11 -0.84
C ASP A 83 0.22 0.84 0.38
N LEU A 84 0.00 0.32 1.59
CA LEU A 84 0.62 0.84 2.81
C LEU A 84 2.15 0.73 2.79
N LEU A 85 2.67 -0.32 2.16
CA LEU A 85 4.12 -0.54 2.03
C LEU A 85 4.76 0.45 1.07
N LEU A 86 4.17 0.65 -0.11
CA LEU A 86 4.77 1.33 -1.27
C LEU A 86 4.31 2.77 -1.48
N GLU A 87 3.23 3.22 -0.84
CA GLU A 87 2.73 4.60 -1.02
C GLU A 87 3.78 5.65 -0.61
N ARG A 88 3.63 6.86 -1.11
CA ARG A 88 4.47 8.00 -0.70
C ARG A 88 4.28 8.24 0.80
N GLY A 89 5.39 8.23 1.54
CA GLY A 89 5.35 8.30 3.00
C GLY A 89 4.84 7.03 3.67
N GLY A 90 4.78 5.90 2.94
CA GLY A 90 4.43 4.59 3.46
C GLY A 90 5.53 3.96 4.32
N LEU A 91 5.36 2.69 4.66
CA LEU A 91 6.27 2.02 5.60
C LEU A 91 7.72 1.99 5.12
N LEU A 92 7.97 1.70 3.84
CA LEU A 92 9.35 1.65 3.32
C LEU A 92 10.01 3.02 3.30
N ALA A 93 9.27 4.07 2.96
CA ALA A 93 9.77 5.44 3.01
C ALA A 93 10.14 5.83 4.44
N ALA A 94 9.27 5.55 5.41
CA ALA A 94 9.50 5.86 6.82
C ALA A 94 10.70 5.10 7.40
N LEU A 95 10.91 3.83 7.02
CA LEU A 95 12.09 3.07 7.44
C LEU A 95 13.38 3.61 6.82
N LYS A 96 13.36 4.00 5.55
CA LYS A 96 14.51 4.65 4.90
C LYS A 96 14.88 5.97 5.58
N GLU A 97 13.91 6.79 5.95
CA GLU A 97 14.13 8.04 6.70
C GLU A 97 14.76 7.79 8.07
N ARG A 98 14.53 6.62 8.67
CA ARG A 98 15.15 6.20 9.94
C ARG A 98 16.54 5.56 9.75
N GLY A 99 17.06 5.51 8.53
CA GLY A 99 18.39 5.03 8.21
C GLY A 99 18.48 3.54 7.88
N TYR A 100 17.36 2.84 7.73
CA TYR A 100 17.37 1.44 7.31
C TYR A 100 17.64 1.32 5.81
N VAL A 101 18.44 0.33 5.44
CA VAL A 101 18.64 -0.05 4.05
C VAL A 101 17.50 -0.96 3.62
N VAL A 102 16.81 -0.56 2.57
CA VAL A 102 15.70 -1.34 1.99
C VAL A 102 16.18 -1.92 0.68
N ASP A 103 16.27 -3.23 0.62
CA ASP A 103 16.51 -3.99 -0.60
C ASP A 103 15.16 -4.47 -1.13
N ALA A 104 14.82 -4.06 -2.34
CA ALA A 104 13.55 -4.37 -2.98
C ALA A 104 13.81 -5.05 -4.33
N PRO A 105 12.93 -5.96 -4.75
CA PRO A 105 13.05 -6.65 -6.03
C PRO A 105 12.99 -5.69 -7.22
#